data_e01fcd90479813887063bc2d05cad998
#
_entry.id   e01fcd90479813887063bc2d05cad998
#
_cell.length_a   1.000
_cell.length_b   1.000
_cell.length_c   1.000
_cell.angle_alpha   90.00
_cell.angle_beta   90.00
_cell.angle_gamma   90.00
#
_symmetry.space_group_name_H-M   'P 1'
#
loop_
_entity.id
_entity.type
_entity.pdbx_description
1 polymer ?
#
loop_
_entity_poly.entity_id
_entity_poly.type
_entity_poly.pdbx_seq_one_letter_code
_entity_poly.pdbx_strand_id
1 'polypeptide(L)'
;MAAKVYFSREITPEKVLELYKMAGKELTGNVAIKLHSGEEGNQNFLKPDFWKPVIDFVGGTVVECNTAYEGQRNTTEKHKALLTRHGWDAYFKVDLMDAEGPDMVLEIPKGKQIQKNYVGKHLADYDSMLVLSHFKGHPMGGYGGALKQLSIGVASSFGKAYIHGAGEPEKIWTADHDAFLESMADAASSVVEYFKGNVIYVNVMKNM
;
A
#
# COMPACT_ATOMS: atom_id res chain seq x y z
N MET A 1 20.34 -15.91 -0.67
CA MET A 1 20.12 -15.94 -2.14
C MET A 1 19.68 -14.55 -2.57
N ALA A 2 20.16 -14.05 -3.72
CA ALA A 2 19.69 -12.78 -4.26
C ALA A 2 18.23 -12.91 -4.73
N ALA A 3 17.41 -11.87 -4.51
CA ALA A 3 16.05 -11.84 -5.01
C ALA A 3 16.06 -11.73 -6.55
N LYS A 4 15.13 -12.45 -7.21
CA LYS A 4 14.96 -12.33 -8.65
C LYS A 4 14.10 -11.07 -8.93
N VAL A 5 14.58 -10.25 -9.85
CA VAL A 5 13.87 -9.05 -10.32
C VAL A 5 13.66 -9.18 -11.83
N TYR A 6 12.43 -8.94 -12.26
CA TYR A 6 12.06 -8.89 -13.67
C TYR A 6 11.81 -7.43 -14.05
N PHE A 7 12.35 -7.00 -15.19
CA PHE A 7 12.29 -5.62 -15.62
C PHE A 7 11.88 -5.50 -17.09
N SER A 8 11.06 -4.50 -17.41
CA SER A 8 10.74 -4.10 -18.77
C SER A 8 10.76 -2.58 -18.90
N ARG A 9 11.12 -2.08 -20.08
CA ARG A 9 10.95 -0.68 -20.45
C ARG A 9 9.57 -0.40 -21.05
N GLU A 10 8.89 -1.44 -21.49
CA GLU A 10 7.50 -1.35 -21.96
C GLU A 10 6.57 -1.27 -20.75
N ILE A 11 5.71 -0.24 -20.74
CA ILE A 11 4.79 0.06 -19.65
C ILE A 11 3.35 -0.05 -20.18
N THR A 12 2.87 -1.29 -20.30
CA THR A 12 1.49 -1.62 -20.68
C THR A 12 0.84 -2.54 -19.64
N PRO A 13 -0.49 -2.57 -19.54
CA PRO A 13 -1.21 -3.53 -18.69
C PRO A 13 -0.80 -4.98 -18.92
N GLU A 14 -0.64 -5.37 -20.19
CA GLU A 14 -0.28 -6.72 -20.62
C GLU A 14 1.14 -7.08 -20.19
N LYS A 15 2.07 -6.12 -20.28
CA LYS A 15 3.45 -6.33 -19.84
C LYS A 15 3.55 -6.48 -18.33
N VAL A 16 2.75 -5.77 -17.56
CA VAL A 16 2.67 -5.95 -16.10
C VAL A 16 2.22 -7.37 -15.78
N LEU A 17 1.17 -7.86 -16.44
CA LEU A 17 0.69 -9.23 -16.25
C LEU A 17 1.74 -10.28 -16.66
N GLU A 18 2.45 -10.05 -17.78
CA GLU A 18 3.53 -10.93 -18.23
C GLU A 18 4.64 -11.03 -17.18
N LEU A 19 5.13 -9.89 -16.67
CA LEU A 19 6.17 -9.87 -15.64
C LEU A 19 5.71 -10.52 -14.32
N TYR A 20 4.45 -10.32 -13.93
CA TYR A 20 3.87 -11.00 -12.79
C TYR A 20 3.92 -12.53 -12.96
N LYS A 21 3.49 -13.05 -14.11
CA LYS A 21 3.54 -14.48 -14.42
C LYS A 21 4.97 -15.03 -14.42
N MET A 22 5.94 -14.26 -14.93
CA MET A 22 7.35 -14.62 -14.91
C MET A 22 7.93 -14.74 -13.49
N ALA A 23 7.39 -13.98 -12.53
CA ALA A 23 7.79 -14.10 -11.12
C ALA A 23 7.51 -15.50 -10.55
N GLY A 24 6.53 -16.21 -11.13
CA GLY A 24 6.30 -17.65 -10.88
C GLY A 24 5.90 -17.99 -9.46
N LYS A 25 5.53 -17.02 -8.64
CA LYS A 25 5.03 -17.21 -7.28
C LYS A 25 3.52 -17.02 -7.26
N GLU A 26 2.79 -18.02 -6.85
CA GLU A 26 1.35 -17.90 -6.62
C GLU A 26 1.08 -17.29 -5.24
N LEU A 27 0.18 -16.31 -5.21
CA LEU A 27 -0.42 -15.82 -3.98
C LEU A 27 -1.59 -16.74 -3.62
N THR A 28 -1.68 -17.12 -2.36
CA THR A 28 -2.66 -18.11 -1.90
C THR A 28 -3.67 -17.51 -0.94
N GLY A 29 -4.83 -18.16 -0.82
CA GLY A 29 -5.91 -17.71 0.05
C GLY A 29 -6.58 -16.43 -0.43
N ASN A 30 -7.07 -15.63 0.50
CA ASN A 30 -7.64 -14.32 0.23
C ASN A 30 -6.50 -13.32 -0.08
N VAL A 31 -6.46 -12.79 -1.29
CA VAL A 31 -5.39 -11.90 -1.73
C VAL A 31 -5.78 -10.43 -1.56
N ALA A 32 -5.03 -9.71 -0.75
CA ALA A 32 -5.09 -8.24 -0.70
C ALA A 32 -4.31 -7.64 -1.88
N ILE A 33 -4.93 -6.79 -2.67
CA ILE A 33 -4.25 -6.04 -3.74
C ILE A 33 -4.05 -4.61 -3.28
N LYS A 34 -2.87 -4.33 -2.74
CA LYS A 34 -2.55 -3.00 -2.24
C LYS A 34 -2.05 -2.09 -3.35
N LEU A 35 -2.73 -1.01 -3.54
CA LEU A 35 -2.37 0.03 -4.50
C LEU A 35 -2.66 1.43 -3.92
N HIS A 36 -2.40 2.47 -4.72
CA HIS A 36 -2.78 3.84 -4.42
C HIS A 36 -3.85 4.30 -5.41
N SER A 37 -5.04 4.55 -4.91
CA SER A 37 -6.24 4.86 -5.70
C SER A 37 -6.27 6.28 -6.30
N GLY A 38 -5.28 7.11 -5.98
CA GLY A 38 -5.16 8.50 -6.44
C GLY A 38 -5.68 9.51 -5.42
N GLU A 39 -5.07 10.70 -5.41
CA GLU A 39 -5.56 11.88 -4.67
C GLU A 39 -6.56 12.66 -5.54
N GLU A 40 -7.46 13.40 -4.90
CA GLU A 40 -8.37 14.28 -5.63
C GLU A 40 -7.60 15.30 -6.47
N GLY A 41 -8.05 15.51 -7.72
CA GLY A 41 -7.40 16.41 -8.68
C GLY A 41 -6.12 15.87 -9.32
N ASN A 42 -5.54 14.79 -8.83
CA ASN A 42 -4.36 14.19 -9.44
C ASN A 42 -4.74 13.36 -10.68
N GLN A 43 -4.26 13.77 -11.85
CA GLN A 43 -4.49 13.08 -13.12
C GLN A 43 -3.45 11.99 -13.44
N ASN A 44 -2.35 11.94 -12.69
CA ASN A 44 -1.20 11.10 -13.02
C ASN A 44 -1.21 9.72 -12.34
N PHE A 45 -2.18 9.42 -11.47
CA PHE A 45 -2.26 8.08 -10.89
C PHE A 45 -2.61 7.03 -11.96
N LEU A 46 -2.15 5.81 -11.77
CA LEU A 46 -2.48 4.69 -12.66
C LEU A 46 -3.94 4.29 -12.46
N LYS A 47 -4.72 4.40 -13.54
CA LYS A 47 -6.17 4.18 -13.53
C LYS A 47 -6.54 2.70 -13.34
N PRO A 48 -7.79 2.39 -12.95
CA PRO A 48 -8.24 1.01 -12.75
C PRO A 48 -8.02 0.09 -13.96
N ASP A 49 -8.26 0.59 -15.17
CA ASP A 49 -8.09 -0.15 -16.44
C ASP A 49 -6.63 -0.60 -16.66
N PHE A 50 -5.65 0.22 -16.24
CA PHE A 50 -4.23 -0.14 -16.33
C PHE A 50 -3.90 -1.39 -15.49
N TRP A 51 -4.48 -1.51 -14.31
CA TRP A 51 -4.22 -2.61 -13.40
C TRP A 51 -5.13 -3.83 -13.63
N LYS A 52 -6.20 -3.66 -14.41
CA LYS A 52 -7.24 -4.67 -14.60
C LYS A 52 -6.70 -6.06 -15.00
N PRO A 53 -5.81 -6.22 -16.00
CA PRO A 53 -5.35 -7.55 -16.39
C PRO A 53 -4.66 -8.33 -15.28
N VAL A 54 -3.81 -7.68 -14.45
CA VAL A 54 -3.13 -8.36 -13.35
C VAL A 54 -4.06 -8.62 -12.17
N ILE A 55 -4.98 -7.70 -11.87
CA ILE A 55 -5.95 -7.87 -10.78
C ILE A 55 -6.93 -8.99 -11.11
N ASP A 56 -7.48 -9.03 -12.33
CA ASP A 56 -8.39 -10.09 -12.76
C ASP A 56 -7.71 -11.47 -12.76
N PHE A 57 -6.43 -11.52 -13.14
CA PHE A 57 -5.66 -12.77 -13.14
C PHE A 57 -5.43 -13.31 -11.72
N VAL A 58 -5.15 -12.41 -10.76
CA VAL A 58 -4.90 -12.79 -9.36
C VAL A 58 -6.20 -13.09 -8.61
N GLY A 59 -7.29 -12.39 -8.94
CA GLY A 59 -8.60 -12.61 -8.33
C GLY A 59 -8.72 -12.08 -6.90
N GLY A 60 -7.94 -11.06 -6.52
CA GLY A 60 -7.93 -10.48 -5.17
C GLY A 60 -8.89 -9.32 -4.96
N THR A 61 -8.94 -8.80 -3.74
CA THR A 61 -9.67 -7.58 -3.36
C THR A 61 -8.71 -6.39 -3.32
N VAL A 62 -9.07 -5.29 -3.98
CA VAL A 62 -8.31 -4.03 -3.89
C VAL A 62 -8.46 -3.48 -2.47
N VAL A 63 -7.33 -3.14 -1.82
CA VAL A 63 -7.33 -2.64 -0.45
C VAL A 63 -6.66 -1.27 -0.34
N GLU A 64 -7.24 -0.42 0.50
CA GLU A 64 -6.72 0.89 0.89
C GLU A 64 -6.97 1.15 2.39
N CYS A 65 -6.38 2.22 2.92
CA CYS A 65 -6.69 2.77 4.23
C CYS A 65 -6.84 4.29 4.14
N ASN A 66 -7.62 4.87 5.04
CA ASN A 66 -7.84 6.30 5.15
C ASN A 66 -6.51 7.04 5.45
N THR A 67 -6.46 8.34 5.13
CA THR A 67 -5.29 9.19 5.42
C THR A 67 -5.38 9.79 6.82
N ALA A 68 -4.22 10.16 7.37
CA ALA A 68 -4.11 10.80 8.69
C ALA A 68 -4.23 12.34 8.62
N TYR A 69 -4.26 12.90 7.43
CA TYR A 69 -4.31 14.35 7.20
C TYR A 69 -5.58 14.73 6.43
N GLU A 70 -5.96 15.99 6.51
CA GLU A 70 -7.15 16.52 5.84
C GLU A 70 -7.10 16.29 4.31
N GLY A 71 -8.25 15.90 3.77
CA GLY A 71 -8.41 15.61 2.35
C GLY A 71 -9.61 14.72 2.07
N GLN A 72 -9.72 14.24 0.82
CA GLN A 72 -10.85 13.42 0.38
C GLN A 72 -10.69 11.94 0.73
N ARG A 73 -9.66 11.57 1.50
CA ARG A 73 -9.43 10.21 1.97
C ARG A 73 -9.29 10.12 3.49
N ASN A 74 -9.62 11.18 4.24
CA ASN A 74 -9.44 11.21 5.69
C ASN A 74 -10.63 10.60 6.47
N THR A 75 -11.76 10.36 5.82
CA THR A 75 -12.87 9.57 6.37
C THR A 75 -13.31 8.51 5.39
N THR A 76 -13.89 7.45 5.90
CA THR A 76 -14.39 6.32 5.10
C THR A 76 -15.40 6.77 4.04
N GLU A 77 -16.31 7.70 4.38
CA GLU A 77 -17.33 8.21 3.47
C GLU A 77 -16.72 9.00 2.31
N LYS A 78 -15.81 9.94 2.63
CA LYS A 78 -15.10 10.73 1.61
C LYS A 78 -14.25 9.84 0.72
N HIS A 79 -13.53 8.88 1.32
CA HIS A 79 -12.67 7.97 0.58
C HIS A 79 -13.47 7.08 -0.37
N LYS A 80 -14.60 6.50 0.07
CA LYS A 80 -15.52 5.76 -0.80
C LYS A 80 -16.02 6.62 -1.97
N ALA A 81 -16.44 7.86 -1.69
CA ALA A 81 -16.87 8.78 -2.74
C ALA A 81 -15.75 9.09 -3.75
N LEU A 82 -14.49 9.21 -3.31
CA LEU A 82 -13.36 9.41 -4.20
C LEU A 82 -13.07 8.16 -5.04
N LEU A 83 -13.14 6.97 -4.46
CA LEU A 83 -12.98 5.70 -5.18
C LEU A 83 -14.00 5.59 -6.32
N THR A 84 -15.26 5.95 -6.07
CA THR A 84 -16.31 6.00 -7.10
C THR A 84 -15.98 7.03 -8.19
N ARG A 85 -15.59 8.26 -7.83
CA ARG A 85 -15.18 9.28 -8.81
C ARG A 85 -14.00 8.86 -9.67
N HIS A 86 -13.08 8.08 -9.11
CA HIS A 86 -11.92 7.55 -9.82
C HIS A 86 -12.21 6.24 -10.58
N GLY A 87 -13.43 5.68 -10.44
CA GLY A 87 -13.90 4.51 -11.16
C GLY A 87 -13.43 3.17 -10.58
N TRP A 88 -12.86 3.14 -9.37
CA TRP A 88 -12.32 1.90 -8.80
C TRP A 88 -13.41 0.86 -8.53
N ASP A 89 -14.53 1.27 -7.94
CA ASP A 89 -15.66 0.40 -7.58
C ASP A 89 -16.47 -0.10 -8.80
N ALA A 90 -16.31 0.55 -9.96
CA ALA A 90 -16.88 0.06 -11.21
C ALA A 90 -16.10 -1.15 -11.79
N TYR A 91 -14.85 -1.35 -11.38
CA TYR A 91 -13.99 -2.43 -11.87
C TYR A 91 -13.74 -3.51 -10.83
N PHE A 92 -13.68 -3.15 -9.54
CA PHE A 92 -13.19 -4.05 -8.50
C PHE A 92 -13.99 -3.92 -7.20
N LYS A 93 -14.04 -5.02 -6.44
CA LYS A 93 -14.34 -4.90 -5.02
C LYS A 93 -13.21 -4.13 -4.33
N VAL A 94 -13.54 -3.08 -3.61
CA VAL A 94 -12.60 -2.27 -2.85
C VAL A 94 -12.94 -2.35 -1.36
N ASP A 95 -11.94 -2.66 -0.55
CA ASP A 95 -12.02 -2.68 0.90
C ASP A 95 -11.15 -1.57 1.51
N LEU A 96 -11.76 -0.71 2.32
CA LEU A 96 -11.06 0.22 3.19
C LEU A 96 -10.80 -0.50 4.51
N MET A 97 -9.59 -1.02 4.68
CA MET A 97 -9.25 -1.94 5.78
C MET A 97 -9.42 -1.33 7.17
N ASP A 98 -9.38 0.00 7.28
CA ASP A 98 -9.58 0.77 8.51
C ASP A 98 -10.95 1.48 8.57
N ALA A 99 -11.94 1.01 7.80
CA ALA A 99 -13.29 1.56 7.81
C ALA A 99 -13.99 1.37 9.16
N GLU A 100 -13.61 0.36 9.89
CA GLU A 100 -14.16 -0.01 11.19
C GLU A 100 -13.02 -0.24 12.19
N GLY A 101 -13.14 0.32 13.39
CA GLY A 101 -12.14 0.13 14.45
C GLY A 101 -12.45 -1.07 15.37
N PRO A 102 -11.59 -1.38 16.32
CA PRO A 102 -10.24 -0.82 16.51
C PRO A 102 -9.21 -1.33 15.51
N ASP A 103 -8.08 -0.63 15.40
CA ASP A 103 -6.97 -1.09 14.56
C ASP A 103 -6.41 -2.44 15.02
N MET A 104 -5.91 -3.21 14.06
CA MET A 104 -5.05 -4.36 14.35
C MET A 104 -3.64 -3.87 14.63
N VAL A 105 -2.95 -4.46 15.62
CA VAL A 105 -1.58 -4.13 15.99
C VAL A 105 -0.65 -5.26 15.57
N LEU A 106 0.36 -4.93 14.76
CA LEU A 106 1.47 -5.81 14.45
C LEU A 106 2.66 -5.43 15.34
N GLU A 107 3.15 -6.36 16.14
CA GLU A 107 4.34 -6.15 16.98
C GLU A 107 5.62 -6.18 16.12
N ILE A 108 6.58 -5.32 16.46
CA ILE A 108 7.89 -5.21 15.79
C ILE A 108 9.00 -5.35 16.82
N PRO A 109 9.26 -6.54 17.38
CA PRO A 109 10.18 -6.71 18.51
C PRO A 109 11.62 -6.28 18.21
N LYS A 110 11.99 -6.21 16.93
CA LYS A 110 13.31 -5.78 16.44
C LYS A 110 13.28 -4.44 15.73
N GLY A 111 12.19 -3.70 15.87
CA GLY A 111 12.07 -2.37 15.28
C GLY A 111 13.14 -1.43 15.82
N LYS A 112 13.77 -0.70 14.93
CA LYS A 112 14.81 0.27 15.28
C LYS A 112 14.21 1.54 15.87
N GLN A 113 13.13 2.03 15.27
CA GLN A 113 12.47 3.28 15.63
C GLN A 113 11.11 3.04 16.31
N ILE A 114 10.30 2.11 15.78
CA ILE A 114 8.98 1.79 16.31
C ILE A 114 8.85 0.28 16.59
N GLN A 115 8.13 -0.06 17.68
CA GLN A 115 7.87 -1.45 18.06
C GLN A 115 6.48 -1.94 17.73
N LYS A 116 5.63 -1.07 17.15
CA LYS A 116 4.25 -1.40 16.77
C LYS A 116 3.91 -0.78 15.42
N ASN A 117 3.07 -1.48 14.67
CA ASN A 117 2.44 -0.95 13.48
C ASN A 117 0.92 -1.10 13.63
N TYR A 118 0.19 0.00 13.55
CA TYR A 118 -1.27 0.04 13.64
C TYR A 118 -1.83 -0.01 12.22
N VAL A 119 -2.44 -1.15 11.87
CA VAL A 119 -2.95 -1.41 10.53
C VAL A 119 -4.46 -1.50 10.53
N GLY A 120 -5.08 -1.38 9.37
CA GLY A 120 -6.52 -1.55 9.25
C GLY A 120 -6.94 -2.94 9.72
N LYS A 121 -8.03 -3.01 10.51
CA LYS A 121 -8.55 -4.25 11.11
C LYS A 121 -8.78 -5.36 10.09
N HIS A 122 -9.28 -5.00 8.90
CA HIS A 122 -9.57 -5.98 7.85
C HIS A 122 -8.32 -6.62 7.24
N LEU A 123 -7.10 -6.20 7.61
CA LEU A 123 -5.89 -6.92 7.21
C LEU A 123 -5.95 -8.40 7.63
N ALA A 124 -6.65 -8.69 8.71
CA ALA A 124 -6.87 -10.05 9.22
C ALA A 124 -7.66 -10.97 8.27
N ASP A 125 -8.36 -10.41 7.29
CA ASP A 125 -9.17 -11.17 6.33
C ASP A 125 -8.35 -11.69 5.13
N TYR A 126 -7.05 -11.36 5.08
CA TYR A 126 -6.18 -11.68 3.94
C TYR A 126 -5.01 -12.58 4.33
N ASP A 127 -4.68 -13.49 3.42
CA ASP A 127 -3.62 -14.51 3.59
C ASP A 127 -2.33 -14.13 2.83
N SER A 128 -2.43 -13.25 1.84
CA SER A 128 -1.31 -12.83 0.99
C SER A 128 -1.54 -11.44 0.40
N MET A 129 -0.49 -10.83 -0.16
CA MET A 129 -0.60 -9.47 -0.69
C MET A 129 0.12 -9.30 -2.04
N LEU A 130 -0.56 -8.70 -3.00
CA LEU A 130 0.03 -8.12 -4.19
C LEU A 130 0.14 -6.60 -4.04
N VAL A 131 1.37 -6.08 -4.07
CA VAL A 131 1.63 -4.65 -3.95
C VAL A 131 1.83 -4.06 -5.33
N LEU A 132 0.87 -3.27 -5.80
CA LEU A 132 0.88 -2.58 -7.09
C LEU A 132 1.21 -1.10 -6.86
N SER A 133 2.46 -0.73 -7.11
CA SER A 133 2.96 0.60 -6.80
C SER A 133 3.14 1.45 -8.06
N HIS A 134 2.56 2.64 -8.07
CA HIS A 134 3.01 3.71 -8.95
C HIS A 134 4.26 4.32 -8.32
N PHE A 135 5.43 3.97 -8.86
CA PHE A 135 6.72 4.47 -8.36
C PHE A 135 6.95 5.91 -8.84
N LYS A 136 7.17 6.81 -7.93
CA LYS A 136 7.30 8.26 -8.18
C LYS A 136 8.09 8.96 -7.07
N GLY A 137 8.59 10.16 -7.32
CA GLY A 137 9.16 11.02 -6.29
C GLY A 137 8.16 11.30 -5.14
N HIS A 138 8.68 11.48 -3.94
CA HIS A 138 7.89 11.81 -2.75
C HIS A 138 8.64 12.78 -1.85
N PRO A 139 8.04 13.91 -1.43
CA PRO A 139 8.75 14.95 -0.68
C PRO A 139 9.30 14.49 0.67
N MET A 140 8.59 13.64 1.40
CA MET A 140 9.05 13.16 2.71
C MET A 140 9.82 11.84 2.64
N GLY A 141 9.47 10.93 1.73
CA GLY A 141 10.06 9.59 1.65
C GLY A 141 11.13 9.44 0.56
N GLY A 142 11.55 10.53 -0.09
CA GLY A 142 12.40 10.50 -1.28
C GLY A 142 11.66 9.92 -2.50
N TYR A 143 11.05 8.74 -2.36
CA TYR A 143 10.21 8.12 -3.39
C TYR A 143 9.01 7.38 -2.78
N GLY A 144 7.96 7.21 -3.58
CA GLY A 144 6.83 6.33 -3.29
C GLY A 144 6.93 5.07 -4.17
N GLY A 145 6.90 3.91 -3.53
CA GLY A 145 6.99 2.59 -4.17
C GLY A 145 6.51 1.51 -3.22
N ALA A 146 6.94 0.26 -3.42
CA ALA A 146 6.48 -0.89 -2.66
C ALA A 146 6.68 -0.74 -1.15
N LEU A 147 7.84 -0.23 -0.70
CA LEU A 147 8.11 0.00 0.72
C LEU A 147 7.05 0.92 1.35
N LYS A 148 6.76 2.06 0.69
CA LYS A 148 5.76 3.01 1.17
C LYS A 148 4.34 2.43 1.14
N GLN A 149 4.02 1.59 0.16
CA GLN A 149 2.73 0.90 0.11
C GLN A 149 2.57 -0.09 1.26
N LEU A 150 3.63 -0.81 1.64
CA LEU A 150 3.61 -1.74 2.77
C LEU A 150 3.55 -1.03 4.12
N SER A 151 4.29 0.07 4.29
CA SER A 151 4.29 0.83 5.53
C SER A 151 3.05 1.73 5.63
N ILE A 152 3.13 2.91 5.05
CA ILE A 152 2.08 3.94 5.10
C ILE A 152 0.77 3.45 4.44
N GLY A 153 0.86 2.68 3.36
CA GLY A 153 -0.33 2.25 2.60
C GLY A 153 -1.23 1.26 3.34
N VAL A 154 -0.66 0.40 4.19
CA VAL A 154 -1.38 -0.62 4.97
C VAL A 154 -1.78 -0.11 6.37
N ALA A 155 -1.03 0.86 6.89
CA ALA A 155 -1.34 1.48 8.17
C ALA A 155 -2.73 2.14 8.16
N SER A 156 -3.44 2.05 9.28
CA SER A 156 -4.68 2.79 9.52
C SER A 156 -4.44 4.30 9.50
N SER A 157 -5.48 5.10 9.56
CA SER A 157 -5.34 6.56 9.71
C SER A 157 -4.46 6.92 10.91
N PHE A 158 -4.69 6.32 12.09
CA PHE A 158 -3.84 6.50 13.27
C PHE A 158 -2.42 5.97 13.04
N GLY A 159 -2.29 4.76 12.46
CA GLY A 159 -0.98 4.16 12.17
C GLY A 159 -0.13 5.01 11.22
N LYS A 160 -0.75 5.68 10.26
CA LYS A 160 -0.04 6.63 9.38
C LYS A 160 0.54 7.80 10.17
N ALA A 161 -0.23 8.41 11.09
CA ALA A 161 0.27 9.48 11.96
C ALA A 161 1.41 8.97 12.85
N TYR A 162 1.26 7.78 13.42
CA TYR A 162 2.27 7.15 14.27
C TYR A 162 3.60 6.89 13.53
N ILE A 163 3.55 6.37 12.29
CA ILE A 163 4.75 6.13 11.48
C ILE A 163 5.40 7.46 11.06
N HIS A 164 4.61 8.44 10.58
CA HIS A 164 5.14 9.75 10.18
C HIS A 164 5.75 10.50 11.36
N GLY A 165 5.17 10.36 12.54
CA GLY A 165 5.68 10.96 13.77
C GLY A 165 6.78 10.15 14.46
N ALA A 166 7.30 9.11 13.82
CA ALA A 166 8.35 8.25 14.38
C ALA A 166 8.02 7.69 15.78
N GLY A 167 6.76 7.29 15.97
CA GLY A 167 6.21 6.76 17.22
C GLY A 167 5.43 7.80 18.05
N GLU A 168 5.38 9.05 17.63
CA GLU A 168 4.68 10.15 18.29
C GLU A 168 3.68 10.79 17.29
N PRO A 169 2.41 10.34 17.24
CA PRO A 169 1.43 10.75 16.21
C PRO A 169 1.24 12.27 16.07
N GLU A 170 1.40 13.00 17.16
CA GLU A 170 1.32 14.48 17.19
C GLU A 170 2.45 15.16 16.42
N LYS A 171 3.56 14.46 16.18
CA LYS A 171 4.72 14.95 15.42
C LYS A 171 4.65 14.59 13.92
N ILE A 172 3.49 14.27 13.38
CA ILE A 172 3.30 13.84 11.98
C ILE A 172 4.02 14.71 10.92
N TRP A 173 4.22 16.01 11.21
CA TRP A 173 4.88 16.96 10.31
C TRP A 173 6.25 17.46 10.81
N THR A 174 6.66 17.08 12.01
CA THR A 174 7.84 17.66 12.69
C THR A 174 8.83 16.61 13.19
N ALA A 175 8.55 15.33 12.98
CA ALA A 175 9.48 14.27 13.34
C ALA A 175 10.79 14.40 12.54
N ASP A 176 11.87 13.91 13.13
CA ASP A 176 13.15 13.77 12.46
C ASP A 176 13.00 12.91 11.19
N HIS A 177 13.67 13.36 10.11
CA HIS A 177 13.51 12.73 8.80
C HIS A 177 14.02 11.28 8.77
N ASP A 178 15.19 11.03 9.35
CA ASP A 178 15.77 9.69 9.36
C ASP A 178 14.94 8.75 10.25
N ALA A 179 14.47 9.23 11.40
CA ALA A 179 13.56 8.49 12.28
C ALA A 179 12.25 8.13 11.57
N PHE A 180 11.70 9.03 10.76
CA PHE A 180 10.53 8.70 9.92
C PHE A 180 10.84 7.61 8.89
N LEU A 181 11.99 7.68 8.18
CA LEU A 181 12.37 6.67 7.21
C LEU A 181 12.60 5.30 7.86
N GLU A 182 13.22 5.27 9.03
CA GLU A 182 13.41 4.06 9.83
C GLU A 182 12.06 3.48 10.29
N SER A 183 11.12 4.32 10.73
CA SER A 183 9.76 3.90 11.07
C SER A 183 9.02 3.27 9.91
N MET A 184 9.20 3.82 8.69
CA MET A 184 8.64 3.20 7.50
C MET A 184 9.22 1.81 7.23
N ALA A 185 10.52 1.63 7.42
CA ALA A 185 11.18 0.34 7.25
C ALA A 185 10.68 -0.69 8.28
N ASP A 186 10.61 -0.28 9.55
CA ASP A 186 10.07 -1.09 10.64
C ASP A 186 8.63 -1.53 10.35
N ALA A 187 7.75 -0.58 10.00
CA ALA A 187 6.36 -0.86 9.68
C ALA A 187 6.22 -1.79 8.47
N ALA A 188 6.99 -1.58 7.39
CA ALA A 188 6.96 -2.47 6.23
C ALA A 188 7.40 -3.88 6.58
N SER A 189 8.41 -4.05 7.43
CA SER A 189 8.89 -5.36 7.86
C SER A 189 7.80 -6.17 8.58
N SER A 190 7.01 -5.51 9.44
CA SER A 190 5.92 -6.17 10.16
C SER A 190 4.85 -6.75 9.23
N VAL A 191 4.54 -6.06 8.15
CA VAL A 191 3.56 -6.55 7.16
C VAL A 191 4.11 -7.75 6.38
N VAL A 192 5.41 -7.72 6.01
CA VAL A 192 6.08 -8.87 5.36
C VAL A 192 6.11 -10.09 6.29
N GLU A 193 6.41 -9.87 7.57
CA GLU A 193 6.40 -10.94 8.59
C GLU A 193 4.98 -11.49 8.81
N TYR A 194 3.98 -10.62 8.89
CA TYR A 194 2.57 -11.04 9.02
C TYR A 194 2.16 -12.01 7.92
N PHE A 195 2.45 -11.68 6.67
CA PHE A 195 2.18 -12.56 5.52
C PHE A 195 3.21 -13.68 5.33
N LYS A 196 4.18 -13.86 6.27
CA LYS A 196 5.25 -14.86 6.19
C LYS A 196 6.00 -14.81 4.85
N GLY A 197 6.19 -13.60 4.34
CA GLY A 197 6.80 -13.35 3.04
C GLY A 197 5.91 -13.70 1.83
N ASN A 198 4.62 -14.01 2.02
CA ASN A 198 3.70 -14.25 0.91
C ASN A 198 3.21 -12.93 0.30
N VAL A 199 4.18 -12.16 -0.19
CA VAL A 199 3.98 -10.83 -0.80
C VAL A 199 4.72 -10.78 -2.13
N ILE A 200 4.10 -10.18 -3.15
CA ILE A 200 4.72 -9.87 -4.44
C ILE A 200 4.63 -8.38 -4.69
N TYR A 201 5.67 -7.82 -5.30
CA TYR A 201 5.81 -6.39 -5.54
C TYR A 201 5.89 -6.10 -7.03
N VAL A 202 5.09 -5.13 -7.48
CA VAL A 202 5.16 -4.56 -8.83
C VAL A 202 5.33 -3.05 -8.69
N ASN A 203 6.37 -2.49 -9.30
CA ASN A 203 6.58 -1.05 -9.36
C ASN A 203 6.50 -0.58 -10.82
N VAL A 204 5.66 0.40 -11.10
CA VAL A 204 5.47 0.99 -12.42
C VAL A 204 5.90 2.46 -12.37
N MET A 205 6.85 2.84 -13.20
CA MET A 205 7.34 4.21 -13.38
C MET A 205 6.71 4.83 -14.62
N LYS A 206 5.63 5.57 -14.45
CA LYS A 206 4.87 6.23 -15.54
C LYS A 206 4.37 7.58 -15.07
N ASN A 207 4.48 8.60 -15.92
CA ASN A 207 4.03 9.96 -15.61
C ASN A 207 4.65 10.52 -14.30
N MET A 208 5.95 10.37 -14.18
CA MET A 208 6.72 10.87 -13.03
C MET A 208 7.01 12.37 -13.15
#